data_d45bdcde54df2478f79d43870c55eada
#
_entry.id   d45bdcde54df2478f79d43870c55eada
#
_cell.length_a   1.000
_cell.length_b   1.000
_cell.length_c   1.000
_cell.angle_alpha   90.00
_cell.angle_beta   90.00
_cell.angle_gamma   90.00
#
_symmetry.space_group_name_H-M   'P 1'
#
loop_
_entity.id
_entity.type
_entity.pdbx_description
1 polymer ?
#
loop_
_entity_poly.entity_id
_entity_poly.type
_entity_poly.pdbx_seq_one_letter_code
_entity_poly.pdbx_strand_id
1 'polypeptide(L)'
;MDDRRKYERLSYPFPVRLETITKNGKQVLNLAIRDISAGGTFIPTTTSFPEGTRFILELTFPGHDQTDKYVKILNGCKGSLVRSTHHGIAIQFDRHCQMECLKVL
;
A
#
# COMPACT_ATOMS: atom_id res chain seq x y z
N MET A 1 0.78 -7.23 25.95
CA MET A 1 1.30 -7.54 24.60
C MET A 1 2.15 -6.41 24.10
N ASP A 2 3.32 -6.76 23.68
CA ASP A 2 4.33 -5.78 23.34
C ASP A 2 4.24 -5.43 21.85
N ASP A 3 3.36 -4.53 21.52
CA ASP A 3 3.20 -4.11 20.12
C ASP A 3 4.11 -2.92 19.84
N ARG A 4 5.18 -3.17 19.10
CA ARG A 4 6.15 -2.14 18.75
C ARG A 4 5.75 -1.32 17.54
N ARG A 5 4.64 -1.68 16.92
CA ARG A 5 4.17 -0.96 15.75
C ARG A 5 3.49 0.33 16.17
N LYS A 6 3.80 1.40 15.47
CA LYS A 6 3.22 2.70 15.74
C LYS A 6 1.73 2.73 15.42
N TYR A 7 1.30 1.95 14.42
CA TYR A 7 -0.06 1.96 13.94
C TYR A 7 -0.61 0.55 13.91
N GLU A 8 -1.92 0.45 14.07
CA GLU A 8 -2.63 -0.80 13.94
C GLU A 8 -2.49 -1.34 12.51
N ARG A 9 -2.41 -2.65 12.36
CA ARG A 9 -2.29 -3.32 11.07
C ARG A 9 -3.57 -4.08 10.77
N LEU A 10 -4.00 -3.99 9.51
CA LEU A 10 -5.11 -4.78 9.00
C LEU A 10 -4.58 -5.80 8.01
N SER A 11 -5.00 -7.06 8.18
CA SER A 11 -4.64 -8.15 7.27
C SER A 11 -5.86 -8.48 6.42
N TYR A 12 -5.87 -7.94 5.20
CA TYR A 12 -6.96 -8.14 4.26
C TYR A 12 -6.43 -7.87 2.86
N PRO A 13 -6.83 -8.67 1.85
CA PRO A 13 -6.31 -8.49 0.49
C PRO A 13 -6.98 -7.33 -0.24
N PHE A 14 -6.74 -6.11 0.22
CA PHE A 14 -7.27 -4.92 -0.46
C PHE A 14 -6.65 -4.78 -1.84
N PRO A 15 -7.45 -4.45 -2.87
CA PRO A 15 -6.88 -4.15 -4.17
C PRO A 15 -6.00 -2.90 -4.13
N VAL A 16 -4.88 -2.96 -4.83
CA VAL A 16 -3.97 -1.83 -4.95
C VAL A 16 -3.46 -1.73 -6.37
N ARG A 17 -3.44 -0.53 -6.91
CA ARG A 17 -2.83 -0.22 -8.18
C ARG A 17 -1.55 0.54 -7.91
N LEU A 18 -0.42 -0.06 -8.26
CA LEU A 18 0.89 0.54 -8.11
C LEU A 18 1.35 1.14 -9.43
N GLU A 19 1.87 2.34 -9.35
CA GLU A 19 2.44 2.99 -10.51
C GLU A 19 3.83 3.48 -10.14
N THR A 20 4.81 3.19 -10.99
CA THR A 20 6.18 3.68 -10.80
C THR A 20 6.76 4.05 -12.15
N ILE A 21 7.71 4.98 -12.12
CA ILE A 21 8.44 5.39 -13.31
C ILE A 21 9.83 4.83 -13.21
N THR A 22 10.21 4.01 -14.17
CA THR A 22 11.53 3.40 -14.27
C THR A 22 12.27 3.97 -15.49
N LYS A 23 13.52 3.53 -15.67
CA LYS A 23 14.29 3.92 -16.85
C LYS A 23 13.62 3.49 -18.15
N ASN A 24 12.82 2.43 -18.09
CA ASN A 24 12.14 1.88 -19.25
C ASN A 24 10.74 2.43 -19.43
N GLY A 25 10.37 3.44 -18.65
CA GLY A 25 9.07 4.08 -18.73
C GLY A 25 8.21 3.78 -17.52
N LYS A 26 6.92 4.04 -17.68
CA LYS A 26 5.93 3.86 -16.63
C LYS A 26 5.55 2.39 -16.51
N GLN A 27 5.49 1.87 -15.29
CA GLN A 27 5.04 0.52 -15.01
C GLN A 27 3.85 0.58 -14.08
N VAL A 28 2.82 -0.20 -14.38
CA VAL A 28 1.61 -0.28 -13.57
C VAL A 28 1.37 -1.74 -13.20
N LEU A 29 1.12 -1.98 -11.91
CA LEU A 29 0.84 -3.31 -11.39
C LEU A 29 -0.47 -3.26 -10.62
N ASN A 30 -1.36 -4.21 -10.90
CA ASN A 30 -2.60 -4.39 -10.16
C ASN A 30 -2.43 -5.61 -9.25
N LEU A 31 -2.37 -5.36 -7.96
CA LEU A 31 -2.03 -6.37 -6.96
C LEU A 31 -3.04 -6.32 -5.81
N ALA A 32 -2.83 -7.18 -4.83
CA ALA A 32 -3.58 -7.14 -3.58
C ALA A 32 -2.58 -7.04 -2.44
N ILE A 33 -2.85 -6.17 -1.49
CA ILE A 33 -1.99 -6.03 -0.32
C ILE A 33 -2.23 -7.20 0.64
N ARG A 34 -1.21 -7.57 1.39
CA ARG A 34 -1.35 -8.59 2.45
C ARG A 34 -1.74 -7.95 3.77
N ASP A 35 -1.11 -6.86 4.10
CA ASP A 35 -1.46 -6.10 5.30
C ASP A 35 -1.16 -4.63 5.08
N ILE A 36 -1.82 -3.78 5.84
CA ILE A 36 -1.70 -2.33 5.74
C ILE A 36 -1.86 -1.70 7.11
N SER A 37 -1.11 -0.63 7.34
CA SER A 37 -1.30 0.30 8.44
C SER A 37 -1.20 1.70 7.88
N ALA A 38 -1.39 2.72 8.74
CA ALA A 38 -1.21 4.09 8.28
C ALA A 38 0.23 4.38 7.85
N GLY A 39 1.20 3.63 8.38
CA GLY A 39 2.61 3.85 8.05
C GLY A 39 3.06 3.24 6.74
N GLY A 40 2.42 2.17 6.30
CA GLY A 40 2.84 1.47 5.09
C GLY A 40 2.09 0.19 4.83
N THR A 41 2.54 -0.55 3.83
CA THR A 41 1.88 -1.77 3.41
C THR A 41 2.89 -2.79 2.92
N PHE A 42 2.55 -4.07 3.03
CA PHE A 42 3.28 -5.16 2.40
C PHE A 42 2.44 -5.75 1.29
N ILE A 43 3.04 -5.89 0.11
CA ILE A 43 2.36 -6.35 -1.09
C ILE A 43 3.07 -7.58 -1.63
N PRO A 44 2.43 -8.76 -1.62
CA PRO A 44 3.03 -9.94 -2.24
C PRO A 44 3.18 -9.75 -3.74
N THR A 45 4.37 -9.98 -4.23
CA THR A 45 4.66 -9.91 -5.66
C THR A 45 5.99 -10.60 -5.94
N THR A 46 6.15 -11.11 -7.15
CA THR A 46 7.41 -11.65 -7.61
C THR A 46 8.26 -10.59 -8.31
N THR A 47 7.69 -9.43 -8.59
CA THR A 47 8.43 -8.33 -9.19
C THR A 47 9.30 -7.68 -8.12
N SER A 48 10.59 -7.49 -8.42
CA SER A 48 11.50 -6.81 -7.52
C SER A 48 11.83 -5.42 -8.07
N PHE A 49 12.16 -4.53 -7.13
CA PHE A 49 12.50 -3.14 -7.45
C PHE A 49 13.71 -2.74 -6.62
N PRO A 50 14.52 -1.79 -7.13
CA PRO A 50 15.60 -1.24 -6.32
C PRO A 50 15.07 -0.53 -5.08
N GLU A 51 15.83 -0.62 -3.97
CA GLU A 51 15.49 0.10 -2.76
C GLU A 51 15.37 1.60 -3.05
N GLY A 52 14.39 2.22 -2.43
CA GLY A 52 14.11 3.63 -2.65
C GLY A 52 13.22 3.93 -3.84
N THR A 53 12.80 2.90 -4.60
CA THR A 53 11.85 3.10 -5.70
C THR A 53 10.61 3.82 -5.19
N ARG A 54 10.16 4.84 -5.93
CA ARG A 54 8.98 5.62 -5.58
C ARG A 54 7.76 5.07 -6.27
N PHE A 55 6.66 5.02 -5.54
CA PHE A 55 5.39 4.53 -6.06
C PHE A 55 4.28 5.54 -5.85
N ILE A 56 3.33 5.53 -6.77
CA ILE A 56 2.03 6.15 -6.59
C ILE A 56 1.03 5.01 -6.47
N LEU A 57 0.22 5.05 -5.41
CA LEU A 57 -0.69 3.97 -5.10
C LEU A 57 -2.13 4.45 -5.16
N GLU A 58 -3.00 3.59 -5.69
CA GLU A 58 -4.43 3.72 -5.53
C GLU A 58 -4.89 2.55 -4.67
N LEU A 59 -5.40 2.87 -3.49
CA LEU A 59 -5.83 1.88 -2.50
C LEU A 59 -7.35 1.86 -2.46
N THR A 60 -7.93 0.67 -2.51
CA THR A 60 -9.39 0.50 -2.45
C THR A 60 -9.74 -0.22 -1.15
N PHE A 61 -10.49 0.46 -0.29
CA PHE A 61 -10.95 -0.09 0.99
C PHE A 61 -12.43 -0.47 0.88
N PRO A 62 -12.82 -1.64 1.39
CA PRO A 62 -14.23 -2.01 1.39
C PRO A 62 -15.03 -1.11 2.34
N GLY A 63 -16.33 -1.00 2.09
CA GLY A 63 -17.21 -0.29 2.98
C GLY A 63 -17.39 -1.02 4.31
N HIS A 64 -17.95 -0.31 5.29
CA HIS A 64 -18.15 -0.86 6.63
C HIS A 64 -19.27 -1.90 6.67
N ASP A 65 -20.19 -1.87 5.74
CA ASP A 65 -21.23 -2.87 5.66
C ASP A 65 -20.96 -3.81 4.49
N GLN A 66 -21.60 -4.97 4.50
CA GLN A 66 -21.37 -6.00 3.50
C GLN A 66 -22.07 -5.72 2.17
N THR A 67 -22.74 -4.59 2.05
CA THR A 67 -23.48 -4.26 0.83
C THR A 67 -22.61 -3.54 -0.19
N ASP A 68 -21.38 -3.23 0.14
CA ASP A 68 -20.40 -2.56 -0.73
C ASP A 68 -20.88 -1.21 -1.28
N LYS A 69 -21.82 -0.59 -0.60
CA LYS A 69 -22.31 0.71 -1.04
C LYS A 69 -21.30 1.83 -0.88
N TYR A 70 -20.32 1.62 0.01
CA TYR A 70 -19.34 2.66 0.33
C TYR A 70 -17.94 2.09 0.26
N VAL A 71 -17.35 2.21 -0.91
CA VAL A 71 -15.95 1.87 -1.12
C VAL A 71 -15.15 3.15 -1.01
N LYS A 72 -14.13 3.13 -0.17
CA LYS A 72 -13.23 4.27 -0.05
C LYS A 72 -12.01 4.04 -0.92
N ILE A 73 -11.70 5.01 -1.76
CA ILE A 73 -10.54 4.93 -2.63
C ILE A 73 -9.59 6.05 -2.26
N LEU A 74 -8.35 5.71 -1.92
CA LEU A 74 -7.28 6.68 -1.73
C LEU A 74 -6.45 6.72 -3.00
N ASN A 75 -6.56 7.83 -3.71
CA ASN A 75 -5.91 8.02 -5.00
C ASN A 75 -4.69 8.93 -4.82
N GLY A 76 -3.60 8.62 -5.53
CA GLY A 76 -2.40 9.44 -5.47
C GLY A 76 -1.61 9.31 -4.19
N CYS A 77 -1.82 8.25 -3.43
CA CYS A 77 -1.00 7.93 -2.27
C CYS A 77 0.42 7.65 -2.72
N LYS A 78 1.42 8.24 -2.05
CA LYS A 78 2.81 8.08 -2.44
C LYS A 78 3.61 7.39 -1.35
N GLY A 79 4.60 6.62 -1.78
CA GLY A 79 5.46 5.92 -0.86
C GLY A 79 6.75 5.47 -1.50
N SER A 80 7.65 4.98 -0.65
CA SER A 80 8.95 4.49 -1.08
C SER A 80 9.13 3.03 -0.70
N LEU A 81 9.80 2.29 -1.56
CA LEU A 81 10.19 0.92 -1.27
C LEU A 81 11.24 0.91 -0.18
N VAL A 82 10.97 0.22 0.92
CA VAL A 82 11.97 0.06 1.99
C VAL A 82 12.56 -1.33 2.03
N ARG A 83 11.91 -2.32 1.42
CA ARG A 83 12.42 -3.67 1.38
C ARG A 83 11.78 -4.45 0.23
N SER A 84 12.59 -5.23 -0.47
CA SER A 84 12.13 -6.15 -1.50
C SER A 84 12.67 -7.53 -1.18
N THR A 85 11.78 -8.52 -1.11
CA THR A 85 12.14 -9.91 -0.88
C THR A 85 11.47 -10.77 -1.95
N HIS A 86 11.78 -12.07 -1.97
CA HIS A 86 11.10 -12.97 -2.88
C HIS A 86 9.64 -13.22 -2.50
N HIS A 87 9.20 -12.75 -1.33
CA HIS A 87 7.80 -12.85 -0.90
C HIS A 87 6.99 -11.62 -1.30
N GLY A 88 7.63 -10.49 -1.53
CA GLY A 88 6.93 -9.26 -1.86
C GLY A 88 7.72 -8.03 -1.50
N ILE A 89 7.03 -6.90 -1.49
CA ILE A 89 7.64 -5.60 -1.26
C ILE A 89 6.98 -4.90 -0.07
N ALA A 90 7.80 -4.20 0.70
CA ALA A 90 7.33 -3.34 1.79
C ALA A 90 7.48 -1.89 1.37
N ILE A 91 6.39 -1.13 1.45
CA ILE A 91 6.34 0.28 1.06
C ILE A 91 6.03 1.10 2.29
N GLN A 92 6.83 2.13 2.54
CA GLN A 92 6.57 3.13 3.56
C GLN A 92 5.87 4.32 2.92
N PHE A 93 4.71 4.68 3.45
CA PHE A 93 3.93 5.80 2.94
C PHE A 93 4.58 7.13 3.29
N ASP A 94 4.49 8.10 2.39
CA ASP A 94 4.82 9.48 2.69
C ASP A 94 3.84 10.02 3.74
N ARG A 95 4.25 11.10 4.42
CA ARG A 95 3.46 11.65 5.51
C ARG A 95 2.04 11.99 5.11
N HIS A 96 1.84 12.57 3.95
CA HIS A 96 0.49 12.92 3.48
C HIS A 96 -0.37 11.67 3.34
N CYS A 97 0.17 10.60 2.76
CA CYS A 97 -0.55 9.34 2.62
C CYS A 97 -0.85 8.73 3.98
N GLN A 98 0.09 8.81 4.95
CA GLN A 98 -0.14 8.33 6.31
C GLN A 98 -1.34 9.03 6.94
N MET A 99 -1.42 10.35 6.78
CA MET A 99 -2.53 11.14 7.31
C MET A 99 -3.86 10.73 6.69
N GLU A 100 -3.88 10.49 5.38
CA GLU A 100 -5.10 10.04 4.70
C GLU A 100 -5.51 8.64 5.13
N CYS A 101 -4.54 7.73 5.31
CA CYS A 101 -4.83 6.37 5.78
C CYS A 101 -5.42 6.38 7.18
N LEU A 102 -4.95 7.26 8.06
CA LEU A 102 -5.49 7.38 9.42
C LEU A 102 -6.98 7.74 9.43
N LYS A 103 -7.44 8.46 8.41
CA LYS A 103 -8.84 8.83 8.31
C LYS A 103 -9.72 7.65 7.88
N VAL A 104 -9.14 6.65 7.23
CA VAL A 104 -9.87 5.52 6.64
C VAL A 104 -9.78 4.29 7.52
N LEU A 105 -8.62 4.03 8.08
CA LEU A 105 -8.37 2.88 8.93
C LEU A 105 -8.81 3.15 10.40
#